data_6a7567514a205a7b1b11afefd127b8e8
#
_entry.id   6a7567514a205a7b1b11afefd127b8e8
#
_cell.length_a   1.000
_cell.length_b   1.000
_cell.length_c   1.000
_cell.angle_alpha   90.00
_cell.angle_beta   90.00
_cell.angle_gamma   90.00
#
_symmetry.space_group_name_H-M   'P 1'
#
loop_
_entity.id
_entity.type
_entity.pdbx_description
1 polymer ?
#
loop_
_entity_poly.entity_id
_entity_poly.type
_entity_poly.pdbx_seq_one_letter_code
_entity_poly.pdbx_strand_id
1 'polypeptide(L)'
;AYQQRHVGTQETQLTMLQRLQLSAAAHYKIIDRCRDRQIRFLSTPFDLGSLEFLTNDLRVDMLKIGSGDLTNAPLLLAAASSGLPIILSTGMAALAEIEQALGVLAFGYAPPSGDRPCHASFKRAFASAAGNAALKAKVTLLHCTTEYPAPEAEANLRAMETMRQTFSLAVGLSDHTPGIAVADRK
;
A
#
# COMPACT_ATOMS: atom_id res chain seq x y z
N ALA A 1 4.87 7.83 -20.70
CA ALA A 1 5.09 9.12 -21.39
C ALA A 1 5.76 10.17 -20.49
N TYR A 2 5.34 10.41 -19.22
CA TYR A 2 5.98 11.40 -18.34
C TYR A 2 7.36 10.94 -17.86
N GLN A 3 7.56 9.66 -17.56
CA GLN A 3 8.87 9.11 -17.19
C GLN A 3 9.94 9.32 -18.25
N GLN A 4 9.58 9.20 -19.55
CA GLN A 4 10.51 9.47 -20.64
C GLN A 4 10.95 10.94 -20.73
N ARG A 5 10.10 11.87 -20.28
CA ARG A 5 10.44 13.31 -20.23
C ARG A 5 11.46 13.61 -19.14
N HIS A 6 11.50 12.83 -18.06
CA HIS A 6 12.40 13.07 -16.92
C HIS A 6 13.70 12.27 -16.99
N VAL A 7 13.73 11.11 -17.65
CA VAL A 7 14.90 10.21 -17.66
C VAL A 7 15.72 10.29 -18.95
N GLY A 8 15.17 10.87 -20.03
CA GLY A 8 15.92 11.15 -21.29
C GLY A 8 16.46 9.91 -22.02
N THR A 9 16.09 8.69 -21.60
CA THR A 9 16.57 7.44 -22.19
C THR A 9 15.45 6.71 -22.94
N GLN A 10 15.79 6.02 -24.02
CA GLN A 10 14.89 5.12 -24.76
C GLN A 10 14.73 3.75 -24.06
N GLU A 11 15.12 3.63 -22.79
CA GLU A 11 15.00 2.43 -22.00
C GLU A 11 13.53 2.06 -21.77
N THR A 12 13.17 0.79 -21.90
CA THR A 12 11.83 0.32 -21.55
C THR A 12 11.63 0.33 -20.04
N GLN A 13 10.38 0.49 -19.58
CA GLN A 13 10.06 0.42 -18.16
C GLN A 13 10.51 -0.92 -17.55
N LEU A 14 10.36 -2.02 -18.27
CA LEU A 14 10.78 -3.34 -17.82
C LEU A 14 12.30 -3.40 -17.57
N THR A 15 13.10 -2.93 -18.52
CA THR A 15 14.57 -2.93 -18.40
C THR A 15 15.01 -2.06 -17.22
N MET A 16 14.39 -0.90 -17.03
CA MET A 16 14.66 -0.03 -15.88
C MET A 16 14.34 -0.74 -14.55
N LEU A 17 13.18 -1.38 -14.43
CA LEU A 17 12.77 -2.09 -13.21
C LEU A 17 13.69 -3.28 -12.93
N GLN A 18 14.06 -4.07 -13.94
CA GLN A 18 15.00 -5.19 -13.78
C GLN A 18 16.36 -4.74 -13.24
N ARG A 19 16.87 -3.59 -13.71
CA ARG A 19 18.12 -3.02 -13.21
C ARG A 19 18.04 -2.54 -11.76
N LEU A 20 16.86 -2.08 -11.32
CA LEU A 20 16.63 -1.56 -9.97
C LEU A 20 16.24 -2.66 -8.98
N GLN A 21 15.99 -3.87 -9.43
CA GLN A 21 15.58 -4.99 -8.58
C GLN A 21 16.68 -5.35 -7.59
N LEU A 22 16.33 -5.41 -6.32
CA LEU A 22 17.23 -5.85 -5.26
C LEU A 22 17.22 -7.37 -5.12
N SER A 23 18.41 -7.97 -4.97
CA SER A 23 18.51 -9.40 -4.66
C SER A 23 18.06 -9.70 -3.22
N ALA A 24 17.69 -10.95 -2.93
CA ALA A 24 17.39 -11.40 -1.57
C ALA A 24 18.56 -11.07 -0.60
N ALA A 25 19.81 -11.31 -1.01
CA ALA A 25 20.99 -11.00 -0.22
C ALA A 25 21.12 -9.49 0.10
N ALA A 26 20.68 -8.62 -0.81
CA ALA A 26 20.68 -7.19 -0.57
C ALA A 26 19.62 -6.80 0.49
N HIS A 27 18.46 -7.43 0.49
CA HIS A 27 17.42 -7.20 1.51
C HIS A 27 17.92 -7.53 2.91
N TYR A 28 18.61 -8.65 3.11
CA TYR A 28 19.19 -9.00 4.42
C TYR A 28 20.18 -7.93 4.90
N LYS A 29 21.09 -7.47 4.02
CA LYS A 29 22.05 -6.40 4.37
C LYS A 29 21.35 -5.09 4.74
N ILE A 30 20.25 -4.74 4.05
CA ILE A 30 19.47 -3.53 4.34
C ILE A 30 18.77 -3.69 5.70
N ILE A 31 18.19 -4.85 6.00
CA ILE A 31 17.55 -5.12 7.29
C ILE A 31 18.55 -4.99 8.43
N ASP A 32 19.75 -5.59 8.30
CA ASP A 32 20.80 -5.47 9.31
C ASP A 32 21.18 -4.00 9.50
N ARG A 33 21.31 -3.25 8.41
CA ARG A 33 21.59 -1.81 8.50
C ARG A 33 20.46 -1.02 9.16
N CYS A 34 19.22 -1.35 8.89
CA CYS A 34 18.05 -0.74 9.55
C CYS A 34 18.09 -1.02 11.06
N ARG A 35 18.41 -2.25 11.44
CA ARG A 35 18.56 -2.64 12.85
C ARG A 35 19.66 -1.85 13.55
N ASP A 36 20.85 -1.74 12.94
CA ASP A 36 21.97 -0.94 13.46
C ASP A 36 21.60 0.52 13.66
N ARG A 37 20.73 1.05 12.80
CA ARG A 37 20.30 2.44 12.86
C ARG A 37 19.01 2.65 13.65
N GLN A 38 18.44 1.60 14.22
CA GLN A 38 17.19 1.62 14.99
C GLN A 38 16.02 2.21 14.18
N ILE A 39 15.98 1.92 12.88
CA ILE A 39 14.88 2.28 11.98
C ILE A 39 14.17 1.02 11.50
N ARG A 40 12.85 1.14 11.27
CA ARG A 40 12.06 0.03 10.76
C ARG A 40 12.36 -0.19 9.27
N PHE A 41 12.55 -1.45 8.89
CA PHE A 41 12.56 -1.85 7.49
C PHE A 41 11.12 -1.96 6.97
N LEU A 42 10.87 -1.44 5.78
CA LEU A 42 9.58 -1.54 5.09
C LEU A 42 9.83 -1.79 3.61
N SER A 43 9.07 -2.69 3.02
CA SER A 43 9.13 -2.99 1.59
C SER A 43 7.73 -3.24 1.02
N THR A 44 7.60 -3.08 -0.29
CA THR A 44 6.34 -3.25 -1.03
C THR A 44 6.43 -4.50 -1.90
N PRO A 45 5.64 -5.55 -1.64
CA PRO A 45 5.50 -6.67 -2.56
C PRO A 45 4.65 -6.27 -3.76
N PHE A 46 5.02 -6.72 -4.96
CA PHE A 46 4.26 -6.55 -6.20
C PHE A 46 3.68 -7.86 -6.75
N ASP A 47 3.92 -8.97 -6.07
CA ASP A 47 3.44 -10.31 -6.40
C ASP A 47 3.39 -11.19 -5.14
N LEU A 48 2.75 -12.37 -5.26
CA LEU A 48 2.59 -13.29 -4.14
C LEU A 48 3.92 -13.89 -3.66
N GLY A 49 4.87 -14.13 -4.56
CA GLY A 49 6.20 -14.64 -4.20
C GLY A 49 7.00 -13.63 -3.39
N SER A 50 6.97 -12.36 -3.82
CA SER A 50 7.57 -11.26 -3.06
C SER A 50 6.89 -11.07 -1.70
N LEU A 51 5.57 -11.21 -1.62
CA LEU A 51 4.84 -11.16 -0.36
C LEU A 51 5.29 -12.29 0.58
N GLU A 52 5.38 -13.52 0.08
CA GLU A 52 5.82 -14.68 0.84
C GLU A 52 7.26 -14.48 1.36
N PHE A 53 8.17 -14.00 0.52
CA PHE A 53 9.53 -13.66 0.92
C PHE A 53 9.57 -12.61 2.05
N LEU A 54 8.76 -11.55 1.96
CA LEU A 54 8.71 -10.53 3.02
C LEU A 54 8.15 -11.08 4.33
N THR A 55 7.12 -11.92 4.27
CA THR A 55 6.42 -12.41 5.48
C THR A 55 7.13 -13.60 6.13
N ASN A 56 7.59 -14.56 5.34
CA ASN A 56 8.12 -15.83 5.85
C ASN A 56 9.65 -15.79 6.05
N ASP A 57 10.38 -15.25 5.07
CA ASP A 57 11.84 -15.24 5.12
C ASP A 57 12.38 -14.02 5.88
N LEU A 58 11.94 -12.81 5.50
CA LEU A 58 12.39 -11.57 6.13
C LEU A 58 11.64 -11.25 7.43
N ARG A 59 10.45 -11.82 7.63
CA ARG A 59 9.60 -11.64 8.82
C ARG A 59 9.39 -10.18 9.17
N VAL A 60 8.99 -9.39 8.16
CA VAL A 60 8.65 -7.99 8.37
C VAL A 60 7.47 -7.86 9.33
N ASP A 61 7.38 -6.75 10.04
CA ASP A 61 6.31 -6.49 11.01
C ASP A 61 5.16 -5.62 10.44
N MET A 62 5.29 -5.22 9.18
CA MET A 62 4.31 -4.38 8.46
C MET A 62 4.51 -4.51 6.95
N LEU A 63 3.44 -4.37 6.19
CA LEU A 63 3.47 -4.37 4.73
C LEU A 63 3.07 -3.00 4.17
N LYS A 64 3.67 -2.63 3.03
CA LYS A 64 3.24 -1.50 2.21
C LYS A 64 2.67 -2.02 0.90
N ILE A 65 1.48 -1.57 0.53
CA ILE A 65 0.89 -1.88 -0.78
C ILE A 65 0.80 -0.58 -1.61
N GLY A 66 1.32 -0.64 -2.81
CA GLY A 66 1.31 0.49 -3.74
C GLY A 66 -0.06 0.75 -4.34
N SER A 67 -0.30 1.96 -4.84
CA SER A 67 -1.58 2.33 -5.48
C SER A 67 -1.93 1.46 -6.69
N GLY A 68 -0.93 1.02 -7.45
CA GLY A 68 -1.12 0.15 -8.62
C GLY A 68 -1.71 -1.22 -8.28
N ASP A 69 -1.53 -1.67 -7.03
CA ASP A 69 -2.04 -2.95 -6.55
C ASP A 69 -3.30 -2.83 -5.68
N LEU A 70 -3.88 -1.64 -5.57
CA LEU A 70 -5.09 -1.42 -4.79
C LEU A 70 -6.26 -2.30 -5.27
N THR A 71 -6.36 -2.56 -6.56
CA THR A 71 -7.38 -3.43 -7.15
C THR A 71 -6.96 -4.90 -7.30
N ASN A 72 -5.75 -5.24 -6.86
CA ASN A 72 -5.22 -6.61 -6.91
C ASN A 72 -5.75 -7.44 -5.73
N ALA A 73 -7.00 -7.89 -5.83
CA ALA A 73 -7.67 -8.61 -4.76
C ALA A 73 -6.90 -9.86 -4.26
N PRO A 74 -6.29 -10.69 -5.12
CA PRO A 74 -5.47 -11.83 -4.64
C PRO A 74 -4.30 -11.40 -3.75
N LEU A 75 -3.57 -10.35 -4.12
CA LEU A 75 -2.45 -9.83 -3.32
C LEU A 75 -2.93 -9.22 -2.01
N LEU A 76 -4.00 -8.41 -2.04
CA LEU A 76 -4.60 -7.82 -0.83
C LEU A 76 -5.10 -8.89 0.14
N LEU A 77 -5.76 -9.92 -0.37
CA LEU A 77 -6.28 -11.03 0.44
C LEU A 77 -5.13 -11.79 1.12
N ALA A 78 -4.09 -12.14 0.37
CA ALA A 78 -2.92 -12.82 0.92
C ALA A 78 -2.18 -11.94 1.94
N ALA A 79 -2.02 -10.64 1.66
CA ALA A 79 -1.40 -9.69 2.58
C ALA A 79 -2.19 -9.58 3.90
N ALA A 80 -3.51 -9.45 3.85
CA ALA A 80 -4.35 -9.39 5.05
C ALA A 80 -4.36 -10.72 5.82
N SER A 81 -4.33 -11.85 5.11
CA SER A 81 -4.28 -13.19 5.73
C SER A 81 -2.97 -13.44 6.49
N SER A 82 -1.90 -12.71 6.21
CA SER A 82 -0.68 -12.75 7.02
C SER A 82 -0.86 -12.19 8.43
N GLY A 83 -1.95 -11.44 8.65
CA GLY A 83 -2.24 -10.79 9.93
C GLY A 83 -1.44 -9.51 10.21
N LEU A 84 -0.52 -9.13 9.35
CA LEU A 84 0.34 -7.96 9.52
C LEU A 84 -0.43 -6.65 9.27
N PRO A 85 -0.05 -5.54 9.92
CA PRO A 85 -0.53 -4.21 9.56
C PRO A 85 -0.16 -3.85 8.12
N ILE A 86 -1.04 -3.11 7.44
CA ILE A 86 -0.87 -2.70 6.05
C ILE A 86 -0.98 -1.17 5.92
N ILE A 87 0.00 -0.59 5.25
CA ILE A 87 -0.08 0.78 4.72
C ILE A 87 -0.50 0.66 3.25
N LEU A 88 -1.68 1.18 2.90
CA LEU A 88 -2.25 1.10 1.55
C LEU A 88 -2.27 2.47 0.89
N SER A 89 -1.56 2.64 -0.21
CA SER A 89 -1.62 3.84 -1.04
C SER A 89 -2.84 3.83 -1.95
N THR A 90 -3.45 5.01 -2.15
CA THR A 90 -4.73 5.18 -2.84
C THR A 90 -4.65 6.10 -4.07
N GLY A 91 -3.45 6.36 -4.59
CA GLY A 91 -3.29 7.16 -5.80
C GLY A 91 -4.07 6.60 -6.99
N MET A 92 -4.68 7.47 -7.79
CA MET A 92 -5.54 7.15 -8.94
C MET A 92 -6.86 6.43 -8.59
N ALA A 93 -7.10 6.06 -7.33
CA ALA A 93 -8.28 5.30 -6.95
C ALA A 93 -9.49 6.19 -6.67
N ALA A 94 -10.66 5.78 -7.11
CA ALA A 94 -11.93 6.31 -6.66
C ALA A 94 -12.29 5.78 -5.25
N LEU A 95 -13.13 6.50 -4.50
CA LEU A 95 -13.58 6.05 -3.16
C LEU A 95 -14.22 4.65 -3.19
N ALA A 96 -14.95 4.33 -4.26
CA ALA A 96 -15.56 3.00 -4.43
C ALA A 96 -14.52 1.88 -4.59
N GLU A 97 -13.39 2.15 -5.23
CA GLU A 97 -12.30 1.19 -5.36
C GLU A 97 -11.56 0.99 -4.03
N ILE A 98 -11.38 2.07 -3.27
CA ILE A 98 -10.82 1.99 -1.92
C ILE A 98 -11.75 1.15 -1.02
N GLU A 99 -13.07 1.35 -1.08
CA GLU A 99 -14.05 0.55 -0.34
C GLU A 99 -13.95 -0.93 -0.69
N GLN A 100 -13.83 -1.26 -1.98
CA GLN A 100 -13.67 -2.64 -2.44
C GLN A 100 -12.37 -3.26 -1.90
N ALA A 101 -11.25 -2.53 -1.97
CA ALA A 101 -9.97 -2.97 -1.41
C ALA A 101 -10.06 -3.22 0.10
N LEU A 102 -10.70 -2.30 0.83
CA LEU A 102 -10.95 -2.45 2.27
C LEU A 102 -11.84 -3.66 2.57
N GLY A 103 -12.81 -3.97 1.70
CA GLY A 103 -13.63 -5.18 1.80
C GLY A 103 -12.80 -6.46 1.69
N VAL A 104 -11.85 -6.51 0.77
CA VAL A 104 -10.91 -7.63 0.63
C VAL A 104 -10.04 -7.76 1.88
N LEU A 105 -9.47 -6.64 2.36
CA LEU A 105 -8.63 -6.63 3.56
C LEU A 105 -9.42 -7.04 4.80
N ALA A 106 -10.65 -6.53 4.98
CA ALA A 106 -11.52 -6.91 6.09
C ALA A 106 -11.79 -8.41 6.11
N PHE A 107 -12.07 -8.99 4.93
CA PHE A 107 -12.26 -10.44 4.78
C PHE A 107 -10.99 -11.22 5.13
N GLY A 108 -9.83 -10.79 4.65
CA GLY A 108 -8.56 -11.45 4.94
C GLY A 108 -8.19 -11.43 6.42
N TYR A 109 -8.47 -10.32 7.12
CA TYR A 109 -8.21 -10.21 8.56
C TYR A 109 -9.23 -10.94 9.46
N ALA A 110 -10.49 -10.94 9.04
CA ALA A 110 -11.59 -11.47 9.84
C ALA A 110 -12.62 -12.19 8.94
N PRO A 111 -12.24 -13.34 8.35
CA PRO A 111 -13.12 -14.05 7.44
C PRO A 111 -14.38 -14.53 8.18
N PRO A 112 -15.60 -14.23 7.68
CA PRO A 112 -16.83 -14.80 8.21
C PRO A 112 -16.82 -16.33 8.07
N SER A 113 -17.28 -17.03 9.10
CA SER A 113 -17.28 -18.50 9.11
C SER A 113 -18.03 -19.08 7.91
N GLY A 114 -17.37 -19.98 7.17
CA GLY A 114 -17.94 -20.69 6.02
C GLY A 114 -18.00 -19.91 4.72
N ASP A 115 -17.64 -18.61 4.71
CA ASP A 115 -17.62 -17.82 3.50
C ASP A 115 -16.39 -18.13 2.64
N ARG A 116 -16.61 -18.15 1.31
CA ARG A 116 -15.52 -18.17 0.33
C ARG A 116 -15.24 -16.75 -0.18
N PRO A 117 -14.01 -16.45 -0.57
CA PRO A 117 -13.66 -15.15 -1.17
C PRO A 117 -14.51 -14.87 -2.41
N CYS A 118 -15.33 -13.83 -2.35
CA CYS A 118 -16.09 -13.30 -3.48
C CYS A 118 -16.55 -11.88 -3.15
N HIS A 119 -17.00 -11.15 -4.16
CA HIS A 119 -17.44 -9.75 -4.00
C HIS A 119 -18.50 -9.58 -2.90
N ALA A 120 -19.46 -10.52 -2.78
CA ALA A 120 -20.51 -10.44 -1.76
C ALA A 120 -19.96 -10.67 -0.33
N SER A 121 -19.01 -11.61 -0.16
CA SER A 121 -18.39 -11.86 1.15
C SER A 121 -17.46 -10.72 1.56
N PHE A 122 -16.78 -10.07 0.63
CA PHE A 122 -15.98 -8.87 0.89
C PHE A 122 -16.84 -7.70 1.37
N LYS A 123 -17.99 -7.46 0.72
CA LYS A 123 -18.96 -6.47 1.19
C LYS A 123 -19.48 -6.76 2.60
N ARG A 124 -19.81 -8.02 2.89
CA ARG A 124 -20.25 -8.41 4.25
C ARG A 124 -19.14 -8.21 5.28
N ALA A 125 -17.91 -8.58 4.96
CA ALA A 125 -16.77 -8.40 5.85
C ALA A 125 -16.52 -6.90 6.14
N PHE A 126 -16.57 -6.05 5.11
CA PHE A 126 -16.46 -4.60 5.28
C PHE A 126 -17.56 -4.03 6.20
N ALA A 127 -18.80 -4.47 6.04
CA ALA A 127 -19.94 -4.02 6.87
C ALA A 127 -19.97 -4.63 8.27
N SER A 128 -19.16 -5.66 8.54
CA SER A 128 -19.18 -6.36 9.84
C SER A 128 -18.42 -5.60 10.93
N ALA A 129 -18.85 -5.78 12.19
CA ALA A 129 -18.14 -5.20 13.34
C ALA A 129 -16.69 -5.73 13.44
N ALA A 130 -16.48 -7.02 13.19
CA ALA A 130 -15.15 -7.64 13.23
C ALA A 130 -14.23 -7.10 12.13
N GLY A 131 -14.72 -7.01 10.88
CA GLY A 131 -13.96 -6.44 9.77
C GLY A 131 -13.59 -4.96 10.01
N ASN A 132 -14.55 -4.16 10.46
CA ASN A 132 -14.31 -2.76 10.82
C ASN A 132 -13.26 -2.61 11.94
N ALA A 133 -13.35 -3.41 12.98
CA ALA A 133 -12.36 -3.40 14.07
C ALA A 133 -10.97 -3.79 13.57
N ALA A 134 -10.87 -4.80 12.71
CA ALA A 134 -9.60 -5.23 12.13
C ALA A 134 -8.99 -4.14 11.22
N LEU A 135 -9.80 -3.51 10.35
CA LEU A 135 -9.35 -2.41 9.51
C LEU A 135 -8.82 -1.24 10.34
N LYS A 136 -9.55 -0.81 11.38
CA LYS A 136 -9.13 0.28 12.28
C LYS A 136 -7.82 -0.02 12.99
N ALA A 137 -7.59 -1.26 13.37
CA ALA A 137 -6.39 -1.67 14.08
C ALA A 137 -5.17 -1.84 13.16
N LYS A 138 -5.38 -2.19 11.88
CA LYS A 138 -4.31 -2.72 11.03
C LYS A 138 -4.09 -1.96 9.72
N VAL A 139 -5.00 -1.08 9.29
CA VAL A 139 -4.90 -0.41 8.00
C VAL A 139 -4.70 1.09 8.17
N THR A 140 -3.68 1.62 7.49
CA THR A 140 -3.48 3.05 7.29
C THR A 140 -3.56 3.34 5.79
N LEU A 141 -4.45 4.25 5.40
CA LEU A 141 -4.54 4.73 4.02
C LEU A 141 -3.54 5.86 3.79
N LEU A 142 -2.93 5.89 2.60
CA LEU A 142 -2.13 7.03 2.20
C LEU A 142 -2.74 7.70 0.96
N HIS A 143 -3.05 8.98 1.09
CA HIS A 143 -3.25 9.83 -0.07
C HIS A 143 -1.93 10.04 -0.80
N CYS A 144 -1.95 9.97 -2.13
CA CYS A 144 -0.79 10.25 -2.96
C CYS A 144 -1.20 10.63 -4.38
N THR A 145 -0.37 11.45 -5.03
CA THR A 145 -0.42 11.72 -6.46
C THR A 145 0.57 10.80 -7.17
N THR A 146 0.17 10.18 -8.27
CA THR A 146 0.99 9.16 -8.98
C THR A 146 1.86 9.76 -10.10
N GLU A 147 2.32 10.96 -9.91
CA GLU A 147 3.32 11.62 -10.75
C GLU A 147 4.61 11.84 -9.94
N TYR A 148 5.77 11.70 -10.56
CA TYR A 148 7.08 11.76 -9.90
C TYR A 148 8.05 12.65 -10.68
N PRO A 149 8.34 13.90 -10.26
CA PRO A 149 7.71 14.59 -9.12
C PRO A 149 6.29 15.08 -9.43
N ALA A 150 5.45 15.15 -8.39
CA ALA A 150 4.09 15.70 -8.51
C ALA A 150 4.11 17.23 -8.42
N PRO A 151 3.31 17.96 -9.21
CA PRO A 151 3.11 19.40 -9.02
C PRO A 151 2.46 19.68 -7.66
N GLU A 152 2.95 20.67 -6.91
CA GLU A 152 2.41 21.04 -5.60
C GLU A 152 0.90 21.40 -5.67
N ALA A 153 0.47 22.04 -6.76
CA ALA A 153 -0.92 22.43 -6.98
C ALA A 153 -1.89 21.22 -7.10
N GLU A 154 -1.36 20.03 -7.43
CA GLU A 154 -2.13 18.81 -7.60
C GLU A 154 -2.11 17.91 -6.37
N ALA A 155 -1.45 18.32 -5.28
CA ALA A 155 -1.34 17.53 -4.06
C ALA A 155 -2.69 17.21 -3.39
N ASN A 156 -3.72 18.06 -3.60
CA ASN A 156 -5.10 17.83 -3.13
C ASN A 156 -5.23 17.29 -1.69
N LEU A 157 -4.59 17.93 -0.72
CA LEU A 157 -4.55 17.46 0.67
C LEU A 157 -5.94 17.25 1.31
N ARG A 158 -6.99 17.93 0.78
CA ARG A 158 -8.37 17.73 1.24
C ARG A 158 -8.90 16.32 1.02
N ALA A 159 -8.34 15.56 0.08
CA ALA A 159 -8.69 14.16 -0.13
C ALA A 159 -8.40 13.30 1.12
N MET A 160 -7.40 13.67 1.92
CA MET A 160 -7.10 12.98 3.20
C MET A 160 -8.28 13.08 4.17
N GLU A 161 -8.87 14.27 4.29
CA GLU A 161 -10.04 14.49 5.16
C GLU A 161 -11.26 13.72 4.64
N THR A 162 -11.50 13.76 3.31
CA THR A 162 -12.58 12.99 2.68
C THR A 162 -12.44 11.49 2.99
N MET A 163 -11.25 10.91 2.84
CA MET A 163 -11.00 9.50 3.17
C MET A 163 -11.19 9.21 4.66
N ARG A 164 -10.72 10.10 5.53
CA ARG A 164 -10.86 9.93 6.98
C ARG A 164 -12.33 9.92 7.40
N GLN A 165 -13.14 10.83 6.86
CA GLN A 165 -14.57 10.89 7.13
C GLN A 165 -15.33 9.69 6.54
N THR A 166 -14.98 9.28 5.31
CA THR A 166 -15.66 8.18 4.62
C THR A 166 -15.39 6.83 5.28
N PHE A 167 -14.14 6.54 5.62
CA PHE A 167 -13.73 5.20 6.06
C PHE A 167 -13.46 5.10 7.57
N SER A 168 -13.35 6.21 8.27
CA SER A 168 -13.02 6.26 9.71
C SER A 168 -11.72 5.50 10.06
N LEU A 169 -10.73 5.56 9.17
CA LEU A 169 -9.41 4.94 9.30
C LEU A 169 -8.32 6.01 9.50
N ALA A 170 -7.14 5.58 9.93
CA ALA A 170 -5.95 6.41 9.88
C ALA A 170 -5.60 6.76 8.43
N VAL A 171 -5.34 8.04 8.16
CA VAL A 171 -4.97 8.55 6.84
C VAL A 171 -3.72 9.38 6.94
N GLY A 172 -2.73 9.08 6.11
CA GLY A 172 -1.49 9.81 5.95
C GLY A 172 -1.27 10.32 4.52
N LEU A 173 -0.12 10.92 4.29
CA LEU A 173 0.33 11.40 2.99
C LEU A 173 1.55 10.60 2.53
N SER A 174 1.54 10.18 1.26
CA SER A 174 2.73 9.78 0.52
C SER A 174 3.07 10.92 -0.44
N ASP A 175 3.94 11.81 0.01
CA ASP A 175 4.29 13.03 -0.73
C ASP A 175 5.29 12.72 -1.84
N HIS A 176 4.96 13.15 -3.06
CA HIS A 176 5.80 13.02 -4.25
C HIS A 176 6.16 14.39 -4.84
N THR A 177 5.85 15.48 -4.14
CA THR A 177 6.18 16.83 -4.58
C THR A 177 7.66 17.17 -4.31
N PRO A 178 8.25 18.11 -5.06
CA PRO A 178 9.61 18.57 -4.75
C PRO A 178 9.67 19.31 -3.40
N GLY A 179 10.70 19.01 -2.60
CA GLY A 179 10.90 19.68 -1.31
C GLY A 179 10.01 19.18 -0.19
N ILE A 180 9.67 20.05 0.77
CA ILE A 180 8.92 19.71 1.98
C ILE A 180 7.67 20.58 2.18
N ALA A 181 7.40 21.52 1.27
CA ALA A 181 6.35 22.52 1.47
C ALA A 181 4.92 21.92 1.59
N VAL A 182 4.64 20.82 0.89
CA VAL A 182 3.35 20.13 0.94
C VAL A 182 3.27 19.25 2.19
N ALA A 183 4.33 18.54 2.53
CA ALA A 183 4.39 17.69 3.71
C ALA A 183 4.23 18.48 5.02
N ASP A 184 4.69 19.74 5.06
CA ASP A 184 4.62 20.62 6.25
C ASP A 184 3.21 21.23 6.47
N ARG A 185 2.33 21.13 5.48
CA ARG A 185 0.96 21.71 5.52
C ARG A 185 -0.12 20.76 6.04
N LYS A 186 0.19 19.56 6.54
CA LYS A 186 -0.82 18.59 7.04
C LYS A 186 -1.32 18.88 8.46
#